data_17333be4e3bc9ae1f40e7de4fa4fafdd
#
_entry.id   17333be4e3bc9ae1f40e7de4fa4fafdd
#
_cell.length_a   1.000
_cell.length_b   1.000
_cell.length_c   1.000
_cell.angle_alpha   90.00
_cell.angle_beta   90.00
_cell.angle_gamma   90.00
#
_symmetry.space_group_name_H-M   'P 1'
#
loop_
_entity.id
_entity.type
_entity.pdbx_description
1 polymer ?
#
loop_
_entity_poly.entity_id
_entity_poly.type
_entity_poly.pdbx_seq_one_letter_code
_entity_poly.pdbx_strand_id
1 'polypeptide(L)'
;MCIRDRDHKAVFDGDKGPNTGGMGAYSPAPVLSEEMEREVQEKVIKPILRGMAEEGMPFKGILYAGLMITEEGPKVLEFNVRFGDPEAQAILRRLEDDLVDVALSAIDGRLVGELHWRPETSICVVLASKGYPGKYEKGKVITGIEEAEKVPTVVVFHAGTAVKDGKLVTNGGRVLNVTALGKDIVEARERVYEAVKRIQFDGMHYRTDIGLKAVKRLKG
;
A
#
# COMPACT_ATOMS: atom_id res chain seq x y z
N MET A 1 -11.59 11.97 7.22
CA MET A 1 -11.92 10.81 6.37
C MET A 1 -10.91 9.71 6.57
N CYS A 2 -11.35 8.46 6.67
CA CYS A 2 -10.47 7.30 6.79
C CYS A 2 -10.47 6.48 5.50
N ILE A 3 -9.33 5.97 5.11
CA ILE A 3 -9.22 4.93 4.10
C ILE A 3 -8.68 3.66 4.75
N ARG A 4 -9.20 2.52 4.34
CA ARG A 4 -8.84 1.20 4.86
C ARG A 4 -7.91 0.51 3.89
N ASP A 5 -6.73 0.16 4.38
CA ASP A 5 -5.78 -0.67 3.66
C ASP A 5 -5.20 -1.75 4.57
N ARG A 6 -4.53 -2.72 4.01
CA ARG A 6 -3.78 -3.73 4.72
C ARG A 6 -2.41 -3.90 4.11
N ASP A 7 -1.39 -3.67 4.92
CA ASP A 7 0.02 -3.90 4.61
C ASP A 7 0.48 -5.31 5.01
N HIS A 8 1.56 -5.78 4.38
CA HIS A 8 2.21 -7.06 4.62
C HIS A 8 3.69 -6.83 4.93
N LYS A 9 4.03 -6.73 6.22
CA LYS A 9 5.38 -6.35 6.69
C LYS A 9 6.42 -7.46 6.57
N ALA A 10 6.05 -8.72 6.80
CA ALA A 10 6.99 -9.83 6.73
C ALA A 10 7.45 -10.12 5.31
N VAL A 11 8.72 -10.47 5.13
CA VAL A 11 9.35 -10.64 3.80
C VAL A 11 8.85 -11.86 3.04
N PHE A 12 8.44 -12.94 3.71
CA PHE A 12 8.02 -14.20 3.08
C PHE A 12 6.53 -14.48 3.24
N ASP A 13 6.02 -15.35 2.38
CA ASP A 13 4.65 -15.85 2.43
C ASP A 13 4.30 -16.41 3.82
N GLY A 14 3.03 -16.30 4.19
CA GLY A 14 2.53 -16.74 5.48
C GLY A 14 2.99 -15.87 6.66
N ASP A 15 3.36 -14.60 6.39
CA ASP A 15 3.88 -13.63 7.36
C ASP A 15 5.14 -14.15 8.10
N LYS A 16 6.03 -14.79 7.37
CA LYS A 16 7.28 -15.34 7.90
C LYS A 16 8.48 -14.45 7.59
N GLY A 17 9.54 -14.62 8.38
CA GLY A 17 10.80 -13.88 8.23
C GLY A 17 10.76 -12.50 8.86
N PRO A 18 11.84 -11.70 8.66
CA PRO A 18 11.94 -10.36 9.22
C PRO A 18 10.91 -9.40 8.64
N ASN A 19 10.56 -8.38 9.44
CA ASN A 19 9.77 -7.26 8.97
C ASN A 19 10.56 -6.39 7.97
N THR A 20 9.83 -5.82 7.02
CA THR A 20 10.33 -4.96 5.94
C THR A 20 9.63 -3.61 5.97
N GLY A 21 9.90 -2.76 4.99
CA GLY A 21 9.10 -1.56 4.74
C GLY A 21 7.70 -1.84 4.18
N GLY A 22 7.40 -3.09 3.84
CA GLY A 22 6.16 -3.56 3.21
C GLY A 22 6.43 -4.33 1.92
N MET A 23 5.82 -5.51 1.80
CA MET A 23 5.93 -6.39 0.63
C MET A 23 4.69 -6.38 -0.26
N GLY A 24 3.67 -5.62 0.14
CA GLY A 24 2.45 -5.42 -0.62
C GLY A 24 1.33 -4.91 0.25
N ALA A 25 0.35 -4.28 -0.38
CA ALA A 25 -0.83 -3.74 0.27
C ALA A 25 -2.08 -3.91 -0.59
N TYR A 26 -3.25 -3.81 0.02
CA TYR A 26 -4.52 -3.75 -0.72
C TYR A 26 -5.54 -2.86 -0.01
N SER A 27 -6.43 -2.26 -0.78
CA SER A 27 -7.51 -1.40 -0.31
C SER A 27 -8.79 -1.68 -1.14
N PRO A 28 -9.99 -1.73 -0.49
CA PRO A 28 -10.23 -1.65 0.94
C PRO A 28 -9.82 -2.91 1.69
N ALA A 29 -9.61 -2.80 3.01
CA ALA A 29 -9.32 -3.94 3.88
C ALA A 29 -10.62 -4.47 4.51
N PRO A 30 -11.12 -5.66 4.12
CA PRO A 30 -12.40 -6.19 4.65
C PRO A 30 -12.36 -6.53 6.15
N VAL A 31 -11.17 -6.54 6.75
CA VAL A 31 -11.00 -6.76 8.18
C VAL A 31 -11.55 -5.62 9.03
N LEU A 32 -11.58 -4.41 8.50
CA LEU A 32 -12.08 -3.23 9.16
C LEU A 32 -13.54 -3.00 8.73
N SER A 33 -14.49 -3.41 9.57
CA SER A 33 -15.92 -3.12 9.37
C SER A 33 -16.19 -1.62 9.53
N GLU A 34 -17.34 -1.14 9.05
CA GLU A 34 -17.76 0.26 9.25
C GLU A 34 -17.88 0.63 10.74
N GLU A 35 -18.33 -0.31 11.59
CA GLU A 35 -18.40 -0.12 13.03
C GLU A 35 -17.02 0.07 13.63
N MET A 36 -16.07 -0.80 13.27
CA MET A 36 -14.68 -0.70 13.74
C MET A 36 -13.99 0.56 13.20
N GLU A 37 -14.31 0.99 11.98
CA GLU A 37 -13.81 2.26 11.43
C GLU A 37 -14.29 3.45 12.27
N ARG A 38 -15.59 3.48 12.63
CA ARG A 38 -16.14 4.50 13.55
C ARG A 38 -15.44 4.47 14.90
N GLU A 39 -15.20 3.27 15.46
CA GLU A 39 -14.46 3.12 16.69
C GLU A 39 -13.05 3.70 16.61
N VAL A 40 -12.31 3.39 15.56
CA VAL A 40 -10.96 3.94 15.32
C VAL A 40 -11.00 5.45 15.20
N GLN A 41 -11.97 6.00 14.47
CA GLN A 41 -12.11 7.46 14.38
C GLN A 41 -12.35 8.10 15.74
N GLU A 42 -13.28 7.57 16.54
CA GLU A 42 -13.64 8.16 17.84
C GLU A 42 -12.56 7.95 18.90
N LYS A 43 -11.97 6.76 18.98
CA LYS A 43 -11.06 6.39 20.06
C LYS A 43 -9.57 6.62 19.74
N VAL A 44 -9.20 6.77 18.45
CA VAL A 44 -7.81 6.89 18.03
C VAL A 44 -7.58 8.22 17.30
N ILE A 45 -8.25 8.43 16.15
CA ILE A 45 -7.92 9.55 15.28
C ILE A 45 -8.32 10.90 15.91
N LYS A 46 -9.57 11.05 16.35
CA LYS A 46 -10.03 12.31 16.95
C LYS A 46 -9.26 12.70 18.23
N PRO A 47 -8.97 11.76 19.17
CA PRO A 47 -8.18 12.10 20.36
C PRO A 47 -6.77 12.58 20.02
N ILE A 48 -6.05 11.94 19.09
CA ILE A 48 -4.69 12.38 18.74
C ILE A 48 -4.70 13.77 18.07
N LEU A 49 -5.65 14.02 17.16
CA LEU A 49 -5.77 15.33 16.51
C LEU A 49 -6.13 16.44 17.51
N ARG A 50 -7.02 16.13 18.47
CA ARG A 50 -7.38 17.07 19.55
C ARG A 50 -6.20 17.35 20.45
N GLY A 51 -5.51 16.31 20.95
CA GLY A 51 -4.33 16.49 21.81
C GLY A 51 -3.24 17.31 21.17
N MET A 52 -2.95 17.08 19.88
CA MET A 52 -1.99 17.91 19.14
C MET A 52 -2.43 19.37 19.05
N ALA A 53 -3.70 19.63 18.84
CA ALA A 53 -4.23 20.99 18.80
C ALA A 53 -4.18 21.68 20.18
N GLU A 54 -4.50 20.96 21.26
CA GLU A 54 -4.41 21.46 22.64
C GLU A 54 -2.96 21.77 23.06
N GLU A 55 -1.98 21.05 22.53
CA GLU A 55 -0.55 21.33 22.73
C GLU A 55 -0.02 22.44 21.79
N GLY A 56 -0.87 23.12 21.04
CA GLY A 56 -0.48 24.21 20.13
C GLY A 56 0.13 23.75 18.81
N MET A 57 0.03 22.47 18.47
CA MET A 57 0.56 21.85 17.25
C MET A 57 -0.55 21.20 16.42
N PRO A 58 -1.53 21.97 15.89
CA PRO A 58 -2.64 21.40 15.13
C PRO A 58 -2.12 20.67 13.89
N PHE A 59 -2.50 19.40 13.74
CA PHE A 59 -2.02 18.56 12.65
C PHE A 59 -2.73 18.90 11.35
N LYS A 60 -1.96 19.08 10.28
CA LYS A 60 -2.44 19.16 8.89
C LYS A 60 -1.62 18.22 8.02
N GLY A 61 -2.29 17.39 7.22
CA GLY A 61 -1.62 16.45 6.33
C GLY A 61 -2.21 15.06 6.40
N ILE A 62 -1.38 14.06 6.12
CA ILE A 62 -1.77 12.65 6.09
C ILE A 62 -1.35 12.00 7.39
N LEU A 63 -2.34 11.56 8.15
CA LEU A 63 -2.15 10.76 9.35
C LEU A 63 -2.44 9.29 9.04
N TYR A 64 -1.42 8.47 9.04
CA TYR A 64 -1.51 7.03 8.89
C TYR A 64 -1.41 6.37 10.27
N ALA A 65 -2.47 5.64 10.67
CA ALA A 65 -2.51 4.88 11.91
C ALA A 65 -2.30 3.39 11.62
N GLY A 66 -1.16 2.85 12.02
CA GLY A 66 -0.88 1.43 12.00
C GLY A 66 -1.60 0.73 13.15
N LEU A 67 -2.53 -0.18 12.82
CA LEU A 67 -3.38 -0.84 13.78
C LEU A 67 -3.18 -2.36 13.77
N MET A 68 -3.23 -2.96 14.95
CA MET A 68 -3.42 -4.40 15.13
C MET A 68 -4.87 -4.66 15.54
N ILE A 69 -5.58 -5.45 14.75
CA ILE A 69 -6.94 -5.86 15.08
C ILE A 69 -6.86 -7.11 15.95
N THR A 70 -7.33 -6.99 17.19
CA THR A 70 -7.36 -8.06 18.17
C THR A 70 -8.81 -8.41 18.57
N GLU A 71 -9.00 -9.45 19.38
CA GLU A 71 -10.31 -9.79 19.95
C GLU A 71 -10.88 -8.69 20.84
N GLU A 72 -10.00 -7.86 21.45
CA GLU A 72 -10.39 -6.71 22.29
C GLU A 72 -10.61 -5.42 21.47
N GLY A 73 -10.56 -5.49 20.15
CA GLY A 73 -10.67 -4.35 19.24
C GLY A 73 -9.33 -3.86 18.66
N PRO A 74 -9.32 -2.69 18.00
CA PRO A 74 -8.13 -2.13 17.37
C PRO A 74 -7.13 -1.61 18.42
N LYS A 75 -5.87 -2.02 18.29
CA LYS A 75 -4.74 -1.52 19.10
C LYS A 75 -3.78 -0.75 18.21
N VAL A 76 -3.38 0.45 18.64
CA VAL A 76 -2.43 1.29 17.90
C VAL A 76 -1.02 0.73 18.05
N LEU A 77 -0.32 0.57 16.93
CA LEU A 77 1.09 0.20 16.87
C LEU A 77 1.98 1.42 16.67
N GLU A 78 1.62 2.26 15.69
CA GLU A 78 2.40 3.44 15.31
C GLU A 78 1.52 4.47 14.61
N PHE A 79 2.00 5.72 14.57
CA PHE A 79 1.50 6.75 13.66
C PHE A 79 2.60 7.14 12.67
N ASN A 80 2.21 7.36 11.41
CA ASN A 80 3.06 7.96 10.41
C ASN A 80 2.39 9.23 9.86
N VAL A 81 3.18 10.28 9.64
CA VAL A 81 2.69 11.59 9.16
C VAL A 81 2.91 11.76 7.65
N ARG A 82 2.80 10.68 6.92
CA ARG A 82 3.00 10.57 5.48
C ARG A 82 2.24 9.36 4.95
N PHE A 83 2.10 9.29 3.63
CA PHE A 83 1.68 8.04 2.99
C PHE A 83 2.68 6.91 3.27
N GLY A 84 2.17 5.70 3.45
CA GLY A 84 2.98 4.50 3.50
C GLY A 84 3.47 4.09 2.09
N ASP A 85 4.47 3.25 2.03
CA ASP A 85 4.96 2.59 0.84
C ASP A 85 5.11 1.09 1.16
N PRO A 86 4.26 0.18 0.60
CA PRO A 86 3.53 0.34 -0.67
C PRO A 86 2.05 0.76 -0.55
N GLU A 87 1.60 1.31 0.56
CA GLU A 87 0.18 1.63 0.81
C GLU A 87 -0.32 2.74 -0.12
N ALA A 88 0.49 3.79 -0.37
CA ALA A 88 0.13 4.89 -1.26
C ALA A 88 -0.26 4.37 -2.65
N GLN A 89 0.49 3.42 -3.19
CA GLN A 89 0.26 2.85 -4.50
C GLN A 89 -1.08 2.10 -4.59
N ALA A 90 -1.52 1.47 -3.50
CA ALA A 90 -2.83 0.83 -3.43
C ALA A 90 -3.96 1.85 -3.21
N ILE A 91 -3.76 2.82 -2.30
CA ILE A 91 -4.77 3.79 -1.89
C ILE A 91 -5.06 4.79 -3.01
N LEU A 92 -4.03 5.44 -3.56
CA LEU A 92 -4.20 6.53 -4.53
C LEU A 92 -4.78 6.05 -5.87
N ARG A 93 -4.62 4.78 -6.21
CA ARG A 93 -5.28 4.17 -7.36
C ARG A 93 -6.81 4.17 -7.26
N ARG A 94 -7.34 4.28 -6.04
CA ARG A 94 -8.78 4.33 -5.77
C ARG A 94 -9.30 5.75 -5.58
N LEU A 95 -8.44 6.74 -5.38
CA LEU A 95 -8.87 8.12 -5.22
C LEU A 95 -9.41 8.67 -6.55
N GLU A 96 -10.61 9.27 -6.52
CA GLU A 96 -11.22 9.94 -7.68
C GLU A 96 -10.98 11.44 -7.65
N ASP A 97 -10.81 12.01 -6.45
CA ASP A 97 -10.48 13.42 -6.30
C ASP A 97 -9.07 13.74 -6.75
N ASP A 98 -8.83 14.95 -7.24
CA ASP A 98 -7.49 15.43 -7.54
C ASP A 98 -6.68 15.59 -6.24
N LEU A 99 -5.55 14.87 -6.16
CA LEU A 99 -4.72 14.86 -4.96
C LEU A 99 -4.12 16.25 -4.64
N VAL A 100 -3.87 17.06 -5.67
CA VAL A 100 -3.34 18.42 -5.48
C VAL A 100 -4.40 19.30 -4.83
N ASP A 101 -5.62 19.25 -5.32
CA ASP A 101 -6.75 20.00 -4.75
C ASP A 101 -7.05 19.58 -3.30
N VAL A 102 -6.99 18.28 -3.02
CA VAL A 102 -7.12 17.74 -1.66
C VAL A 102 -6.02 18.28 -0.77
N ALA A 103 -4.76 18.27 -1.23
CA ALA A 103 -3.61 18.74 -0.45
C ALA A 103 -3.70 20.26 -0.18
N LEU A 104 -4.04 21.06 -1.17
CA LEU A 104 -4.25 22.51 -1.02
C LEU A 104 -5.37 22.83 -0.04
N SER A 105 -6.51 22.12 -0.16
CA SER A 105 -7.63 22.28 0.77
C SER A 105 -7.26 21.93 2.21
N ALA A 106 -6.44 20.89 2.40
CA ALA A 106 -5.95 20.50 3.72
C ALA A 106 -5.01 21.56 4.32
N ILE A 107 -4.09 22.12 3.52
CA ILE A 107 -3.18 23.20 3.93
C ILE A 107 -3.98 24.43 4.38
N ASP A 108 -5.00 24.82 3.61
CA ASP A 108 -5.85 25.96 3.90
C ASP A 108 -6.81 25.72 5.08
N GLY A 109 -6.91 24.48 5.59
CA GLY A 109 -7.87 24.12 6.63
C GLY A 109 -9.31 24.11 6.15
N ARG A 110 -9.54 23.97 4.84
CA ARG A 110 -10.85 23.98 4.19
C ARG A 110 -11.31 22.60 3.72
N LEU A 111 -10.56 21.56 4.07
CA LEU A 111 -10.95 20.19 3.74
C LEU A 111 -12.23 19.81 4.50
N VAL A 112 -13.36 19.87 3.81
CA VAL A 112 -14.68 19.57 4.38
C VAL A 112 -15.31 18.45 3.56
N GLY A 113 -15.91 17.47 4.24
CA GLY A 113 -16.58 16.35 3.62
C GLY A 113 -15.73 15.10 3.46
N GLU A 114 -16.18 14.23 2.58
CA GLU A 114 -15.52 12.95 2.30
C GLU A 114 -14.87 13.00 0.92
N LEU A 115 -13.73 12.31 0.77
CA LEU A 115 -13.13 12.08 -0.53
C LEU A 115 -13.86 10.96 -1.25
N HIS A 116 -13.85 11.01 -2.57
CA HIS A 116 -14.52 10.04 -3.42
C HIS A 116 -13.56 8.91 -3.77
N TRP A 117 -14.06 7.70 -3.65
CA TRP A 117 -13.27 6.49 -3.83
C TRP A 117 -13.93 5.56 -4.84
N ARG A 118 -13.13 5.10 -5.79
CA ARG A 118 -13.52 4.03 -6.70
C ARG A 118 -14.00 2.82 -5.91
N PRO A 119 -15.09 2.17 -6.36
CA PRO A 119 -15.60 0.95 -5.72
C PRO A 119 -14.65 -0.25 -5.89
N GLU A 120 -13.78 -0.23 -6.90
CA GLU A 120 -12.86 -1.30 -7.20
C GLU A 120 -11.86 -1.53 -6.05
N THR A 121 -11.42 -2.75 -5.93
CA THR A 121 -10.31 -3.11 -5.05
C THR A 121 -8.99 -2.85 -5.77
N SER A 122 -8.06 -2.22 -5.06
CA SER A 122 -6.68 -2.04 -5.48
C SER A 122 -5.76 -2.98 -4.71
N ILE A 123 -4.80 -3.57 -5.39
CA ILE A 123 -3.74 -4.40 -4.81
C ILE A 123 -2.38 -3.94 -5.32
N CYS A 124 -1.38 -3.97 -4.45
CA CYS A 124 0.02 -3.69 -4.77
C CYS A 124 0.89 -4.87 -4.34
N VAL A 125 1.77 -5.34 -5.22
CA VAL A 125 2.78 -6.37 -4.93
C VAL A 125 4.15 -5.75 -5.13
N VAL A 126 5.01 -5.86 -4.13
CA VAL A 126 6.39 -5.36 -4.17
C VAL A 126 7.33 -6.41 -4.73
N LEU A 127 8.11 -6.03 -5.73
CA LEU A 127 9.22 -6.82 -6.26
C LEU A 127 10.51 -6.34 -5.62
N ALA A 128 11.19 -7.22 -4.88
CA ALA A 128 12.38 -6.91 -4.10
C ALA A 128 13.61 -7.65 -4.64
N SER A 129 14.78 -7.11 -4.36
CA SER A 129 16.06 -7.78 -4.60
C SER A 129 16.27 -8.93 -3.60
N LYS A 130 16.88 -10.04 -4.06
CA LYS A 130 17.27 -11.16 -3.21
C LYS A 130 18.11 -10.68 -2.03
N GLY A 131 17.74 -11.13 -0.83
CA GLY A 131 18.41 -10.77 0.41
C GLY A 131 17.78 -9.60 1.16
N TYR A 132 16.88 -8.81 0.54
CA TYR A 132 16.11 -7.78 1.24
C TYR A 132 15.25 -8.42 2.38
N PRO A 133 15.16 -7.81 3.59
CA PRO A 133 15.63 -6.47 4.01
C PRO A 133 17.12 -6.42 4.45
N GLY A 134 17.86 -7.53 4.37
CA GLY A 134 19.29 -7.58 4.65
C GLY A 134 20.15 -7.07 3.48
N LYS A 135 21.33 -7.64 3.31
CA LYS A 135 22.24 -7.29 2.21
C LYS A 135 21.69 -7.79 0.88
N TYR A 136 21.71 -6.94 -0.13
CA TYR A 136 21.26 -7.25 -1.49
C TYR A 136 22.22 -6.65 -2.53
N GLU A 137 22.24 -7.25 -3.73
CA GLU A 137 22.99 -6.76 -4.88
C GLU A 137 22.14 -5.77 -5.69
N LYS A 138 22.82 -4.83 -6.36
CA LYS A 138 22.26 -3.85 -7.27
C LYS A 138 22.72 -4.09 -8.70
N GLY A 139 22.15 -3.36 -9.67
CA GLY A 139 22.61 -3.36 -11.06
C GLY A 139 22.10 -4.53 -11.90
N LYS A 140 21.11 -5.29 -11.41
CA LYS A 140 20.46 -6.36 -12.19
C LYS A 140 19.50 -5.74 -13.20
N VAL A 141 19.63 -6.12 -14.48
CA VAL A 141 18.77 -5.59 -15.56
C VAL A 141 17.33 -6.01 -15.34
N ILE A 142 16.42 -5.04 -15.47
CA ILE A 142 14.98 -5.22 -15.34
C ILE A 142 14.36 -5.25 -16.72
N THR A 143 13.48 -6.22 -16.99
CA THR A 143 12.77 -6.36 -18.27
C THR A 143 11.28 -6.66 -18.02
N GLY A 144 10.46 -6.47 -19.07
CA GLY A 144 9.06 -6.91 -19.06
C GLY A 144 8.06 -5.94 -18.47
N ILE A 145 8.46 -4.71 -18.07
CA ILE A 145 7.54 -3.71 -17.51
C ILE A 145 6.45 -3.35 -18.52
N GLU A 146 6.83 -3.02 -19.76
CA GLU A 146 5.86 -2.68 -20.81
C GLU A 146 4.85 -3.81 -21.08
N GLU A 147 5.30 -5.06 -21.01
CA GLU A 147 4.41 -6.23 -21.16
C GLU A 147 3.48 -6.39 -19.94
N ALA A 148 3.98 -6.11 -18.74
CA ALA A 148 3.17 -6.15 -17.53
C ALA A 148 2.04 -5.10 -17.58
N GLU A 149 2.33 -3.90 -18.04
CA GLU A 149 1.35 -2.81 -18.16
C GLU A 149 0.31 -3.00 -19.27
N LYS A 150 0.45 -4.02 -20.14
CA LYS A 150 -0.61 -4.45 -21.05
C LYS A 150 -1.74 -5.21 -20.35
N VAL A 151 -1.52 -5.69 -19.12
CA VAL A 151 -2.61 -6.28 -18.32
C VAL A 151 -3.58 -5.16 -17.90
N PRO A 152 -4.89 -5.32 -18.09
CA PRO A 152 -5.86 -4.27 -17.78
C PRO A 152 -5.71 -3.72 -16.36
N THR A 153 -5.77 -2.41 -16.22
CA THR A 153 -5.68 -1.66 -14.94
C THR A 153 -4.34 -1.76 -14.22
N VAL A 154 -3.34 -2.42 -14.79
CA VAL A 154 -2.01 -2.52 -14.16
C VAL A 154 -1.22 -1.23 -14.36
N VAL A 155 -0.50 -0.84 -13.32
CA VAL A 155 0.53 0.21 -13.34
C VAL A 155 1.73 -0.28 -12.56
N VAL A 156 2.93 -0.04 -13.08
CA VAL A 156 4.19 -0.39 -12.43
C VAL A 156 4.87 0.87 -11.92
N PHE A 157 4.98 1.02 -10.61
CA PHE A 157 5.68 2.14 -9.99
C PHE A 157 7.15 1.77 -9.73
N HIS A 158 8.05 2.68 -10.09
CA HIS A 158 9.46 2.56 -9.79
C HIS A 158 9.75 2.95 -8.34
N ALA A 159 10.56 2.14 -7.65
CA ALA A 159 11.10 2.43 -6.32
C ALA A 159 12.63 2.45 -6.40
N GLY A 160 13.28 1.35 -6.06
CA GLY A 160 14.73 1.23 -6.13
C GLY A 160 15.24 0.86 -7.53
N THR A 161 15.06 1.72 -8.51
CA THR A 161 15.55 1.54 -9.89
C THR A 161 16.52 2.66 -10.29
N ALA A 162 17.34 2.38 -11.29
CA ALA A 162 18.21 3.36 -11.94
C ALA A 162 18.42 3.00 -13.42
N VAL A 163 18.88 3.97 -14.21
CA VAL A 163 19.34 3.70 -15.59
C VAL A 163 20.86 3.63 -15.57
N LYS A 164 21.42 2.53 -16.09
CA LYS A 164 22.85 2.33 -16.25
C LYS A 164 23.12 1.78 -17.65
N ASP A 165 24.01 2.44 -18.39
CA ASP A 165 24.37 2.06 -19.77
C ASP A 165 23.14 1.87 -20.68
N GLY A 166 22.17 2.78 -20.56
CA GLY A 166 20.91 2.75 -21.31
C GLY A 166 19.92 1.65 -20.89
N LYS A 167 20.21 0.87 -19.85
CA LYS A 167 19.36 -0.20 -19.34
C LYS A 167 18.78 0.16 -17.98
N LEU A 168 17.52 -0.21 -17.76
CA LEU A 168 16.90 -0.12 -16.44
C LEU A 168 17.46 -1.23 -15.55
N VAL A 169 17.91 -0.89 -14.34
CA VAL A 169 18.53 -1.82 -13.40
C VAL A 169 18.01 -1.64 -11.99
N THR A 170 18.17 -2.68 -11.15
CA THR A 170 17.88 -2.61 -9.71
C THR A 170 18.88 -1.69 -9.03
N ASN A 171 18.38 -0.82 -8.11
CA ASN A 171 19.21 0.09 -7.30
C ASN A 171 18.72 0.19 -5.84
N GLY A 172 17.87 -0.72 -5.39
CA GLY A 172 17.31 -0.73 -4.04
C GLY A 172 16.89 -2.12 -3.59
N GLY A 173 16.49 -2.22 -2.33
CA GLY A 173 15.93 -3.45 -1.76
C GLY A 173 14.54 -3.73 -2.32
N ARG A 174 13.59 -2.78 -2.20
CA ARG A 174 12.33 -2.78 -2.94
C ARG A 174 12.58 -2.09 -4.28
N VAL A 175 12.27 -2.75 -5.36
CA VAL A 175 12.66 -2.36 -6.73
C VAL A 175 11.50 -1.78 -7.50
N LEU A 176 10.39 -2.52 -7.57
CA LEU A 176 9.18 -2.13 -8.27
C LEU A 176 7.95 -2.43 -7.42
N ASN A 177 6.89 -1.65 -7.63
CA ASN A 177 5.58 -1.88 -7.06
C ASN A 177 4.57 -2.08 -8.18
N VAL A 178 4.06 -3.29 -8.34
CA VAL A 178 3.05 -3.61 -9.36
C VAL A 178 1.67 -3.49 -8.75
N THR A 179 0.82 -2.63 -9.32
CA THR A 179 -0.56 -2.44 -8.84
C THR A 179 -1.58 -2.85 -9.89
N ALA A 180 -2.73 -3.32 -9.43
CA ALA A 180 -3.88 -3.57 -10.28
C ALA A 180 -5.18 -3.18 -9.58
N LEU A 181 -6.18 -2.76 -10.36
CA LEU A 181 -7.57 -2.64 -9.92
C LEU A 181 -8.37 -3.83 -10.43
N GLY A 182 -9.35 -4.27 -9.64
CA GLY A 182 -10.34 -5.26 -10.02
C GLY A 182 -11.69 -4.97 -9.36
N LYS A 183 -12.77 -5.51 -9.89
CA LYS A 183 -14.12 -5.38 -9.30
C LYS A 183 -14.16 -5.87 -7.85
N ASP A 184 -13.28 -6.82 -7.53
CA ASP A 184 -13.07 -7.39 -6.20
C ASP A 184 -11.60 -7.80 -6.00
N ILE A 185 -11.26 -8.27 -4.80
CA ILE A 185 -9.89 -8.69 -4.46
C ILE A 185 -9.41 -9.90 -5.28
N VAL A 186 -10.33 -10.76 -5.75
CA VAL A 186 -9.97 -11.94 -6.55
C VAL A 186 -9.46 -11.48 -7.91
N GLU A 187 -10.23 -10.68 -8.62
CA GLU A 187 -9.86 -10.16 -9.93
C GLU A 187 -8.62 -9.24 -9.86
N ALA A 188 -8.55 -8.34 -8.86
CA ALA A 188 -7.39 -7.50 -8.66
C ALA A 188 -6.11 -8.34 -8.46
N ARG A 189 -6.23 -9.43 -7.68
CA ARG A 189 -5.15 -10.35 -7.41
C ARG A 189 -4.73 -11.14 -8.67
N GLU A 190 -5.66 -11.63 -9.46
CA GLU A 190 -5.37 -12.30 -10.73
C GLU A 190 -4.58 -11.40 -11.66
N ARG A 191 -5.03 -10.15 -11.86
CA ARG A 191 -4.37 -9.16 -12.72
C ARG A 191 -2.96 -8.81 -12.24
N VAL A 192 -2.78 -8.51 -10.96
CA VAL A 192 -1.47 -8.12 -10.45
C VAL A 192 -0.45 -9.24 -10.58
N TYR A 193 -0.83 -10.49 -10.28
CA TYR A 193 0.10 -11.62 -10.40
C TYR A 193 0.31 -12.07 -11.86
N GLU A 194 -0.64 -11.84 -12.76
CA GLU A 194 -0.39 -11.98 -14.19
C GLU A 194 0.69 -11.00 -14.66
N ALA A 195 0.60 -9.74 -14.25
CA ALA A 195 1.58 -8.72 -14.57
C ALA A 195 2.96 -8.99 -13.95
N VAL A 196 3.00 -9.38 -12.67
CA VAL A 196 4.25 -9.75 -11.97
C VAL A 196 5.03 -10.83 -12.70
N LYS A 197 4.36 -11.84 -13.26
CA LYS A 197 5.01 -12.93 -14.03
C LYS A 197 5.69 -12.47 -15.31
N ARG A 198 5.34 -11.31 -15.84
CA ARG A 198 5.93 -10.75 -17.06
C ARG A 198 7.20 -9.95 -16.78
N ILE A 199 7.43 -9.51 -15.53
CA ILE A 199 8.61 -8.76 -15.12
C ILE A 199 9.70 -9.72 -14.66
N GLN A 200 10.95 -9.41 -15.02
CA GLN A 200 12.10 -10.24 -14.66
C GLN A 200 13.32 -9.39 -14.32
N PHE A 201 14.01 -9.77 -13.27
CA PHE A 201 15.41 -9.41 -12.98
C PHE A 201 16.04 -10.50 -12.10
N ASP A 202 17.36 -10.66 -12.20
CA ASP A 202 18.06 -11.70 -11.45
C ASP A 202 17.91 -11.51 -9.94
N GLY A 203 17.52 -12.58 -9.24
CA GLY A 203 17.27 -12.57 -7.81
C GLY A 203 15.97 -11.84 -7.43
N MET A 204 14.99 -11.72 -8.32
CA MET A 204 13.68 -11.15 -8.01
C MET A 204 12.99 -11.98 -6.91
N HIS A 205 12.52 -11.28 -5.88
CA HIS A 205 11.73 -11.85 -4.80
C HIS A 205 10.42 -11.05 -4.62
N TYR A 206 9.31 -11.74 -4.42
CA TYR A 206 8.02 -11.16 -4.08
C TYR A 206 7.17 -12.16 -3.31
N ARG A 207 6.18 -11.68 -2.60
CA ARG A 207 5.19 -12.54 -1.92
C ARG A 207 4.10 -12.96 -2.90
N THR A 208 3.68 -14.22 -2.81
CA THR A 208 2.60 -14.79 -3.64
C THR A 208 1.24 -14.77 -2.95
N ASP A 209 1.18 -14.40 -1.67
CA ASP A 209 0.00 -14.45 -0.82
C ASP A 209 -0.63 -13.08 -0.51
N ILE A 210 -0.18 -11.98 -1.15
CA ILE A 210 -0.78 -10.66 -0.98
C ILE A 210 -2.27 -10.72 -1.38
N GLY A 211 -3.15 -10.25 -0.50
CA GLY A 211 -4.61 -10.30 -0.69
C GLY A 211 -5.26 -11.65 -0.39
N LEU A 212 -4.51 -12.73 -0.21
CA LEU A 212 -5.08 -14.07 0.01
C LEU A 212 -5.94 -14.17 1.28
N LYS A 213 -5.58 -13.43 2.34
CA LYS A 213 -6.39 -13.38 3.57
C LYS A 213 -7.75 -12.74 3.35
N ALA A 214 -7.83 -11.70 2.49
CA ALA A 214 -9.10 -11.09 2.12
C ALA A 214 -9.96 -12.07 1.30
N VAL A 215 -9.37 -12.76 0.33
CA VAL A 215 -10.08 -13.80 -0.47
C VAL A 215 -10.67 -14.89 0.43
N LYS A 216 -9.92 -15.36 1.43
CA LYS A 216 -10.41 -16.39 2.37
C LYS A 216 -11.58 -15.90 3.21
N ARG A 217 -11.57 -14.62 3.63
CA ARG A 217 -12.68 -14.03 4.40
C ARG A 217 -13.98 -13.87 3.60
N LEU A 218 -13.90 -13.69 2.29
CA LEU A 218 -15.08 -13.58 1.43
C LEU A 218 -15.74 -14.94 1.14
N LYS A 219 -15.03 -16.04 1.41
CA LYS A 219 -15.50 -17.42 1.15
C LYS A 219 -16.01 -18.15 2.40
N GLY A 220 -15.78 -17.62 3.56
CA GLY A 220 -16.26 -18.16 4.85
C GLY A 220 -17.24 -17.24 5.51
#